data_2c64bd73fa6e0ed9e893d44f63d5f926
#
_entry.id   2c64bd73fa6e0ed9e893d44f63d5f926
#
_cell.length_a   1.000
_cell.length_b   1.000
_cell.length_c   1.000
_cell.angle_alpha   90.00
_cell.angle_beta   90.00
_cell.angle_gamma   90.00
#
_symmetry.space_group_name_H-M   'P 1'
#
loop_
_entity.id
_entity.type
_entity.pdbx_description
1 polymer ?
#
loop_
_entity_poly.entity_id
_entity_poly.type
_entity_poly.pdbx_seq_one_letter_code
_entity_poly.pdbx_strand_id
1 'polypeptide(L)'
;MKNLFLFLFLLVVFTSKAQDNRVSGLNSRQFTKYWKVESESPDYKVTFQGDTAEIVSPKGLTLWRKEKMSGKVTIEYDACVVVESDGDRLSDLNCFWMASDPQYPDNLWKREKWRSGIFLNCYSLQLYYLGYGGNHNSTTRFRRYDGDESGITNPKARPAILKEYTDAGHLLKPNHGIISRLPTRTIGLVIT
;
A
#
# COMPACT_ATOMS: atom_id res chain seq x y z
N MET A 1 -67.22 18.98 -20.72
CA MET A 1 -66.43 18.96 -19.48
C MET A 1 -65.19 18.12 -19.75
N LYS A 2 -64.02 18.75 -19.89
CA LYS A 2 -62.75 18.07 -20.17
C LYS A 2 -62.04 17.82 -18.82
N ASN A 3 -61.90 16.53 -18.45
CA ASN A 3 -61.18 16.13 -17.24
C ASN A 3 -59.68 16.26 -17.53
N LEU A 4 -59.02 17.20 -16.87
CA LEU A 4 -57.59 17.39 -16.86
C LEU A 4 -56.96 16.45 -15.81
N PHE A 5 -56.39 15.33 -16.26
CA PHE A 5 -55.57 14.48 -15.35
C PHE A 5 -54.21 15.11 -15.13
N LEU A 6 -53.99 15.62 -13.93
CA LEU A 6 -52.70 16.13 -13.47
C LEU A 6 -51.82 14.94 -13.03
N PHE A 7 -50.85 14.54 -13.89
CA PHE A 7 -49.81 13.59 -13.53
C PHE A 7 -48.78 14.27 -12.65
N LEU A 8 -48.80 13.99 -11.33
CA LEU A 8 -47.79 14.43 -10.40
C LEU A 8 -46.57 13.52 -10.52
N PHE A 9 -45.50 13.95 -11.19
CA PHE A 9 -44.24 13.25 -11.23
C PHE A 9 -43.50 13.44 -9.91
N LEU A 10 -43.50 12.42 -9.04
CA LEU A 10 -42.72 12.42 -7.81
C LEU A 10 -41.27 12.11 -8.15
N LEU A 11 -40.44 13.16 -8.25
CA LEU A 11 -38.99 13.02 -8.45
C LEU A 11 -38.35 12.57 -7.12
N VAL A 12 -38.13 11.24 -6.97
CA VAL A 12 -37.39 10.70 -5.83
C VAL A 12 -35.90 10.91 -6.09
N VAL A 13 -35.35 11.96 -5.50
CA VAL A 13 -33.90 12.21 -5.50
C VAL A 13 -33.25 11.26 -4.48
N PHE A 14 -32.66 10.17 -4.96
CA PHE A 14 -31.79 9.34 -4.14
C PHE A 14 -30.48 10.11 -3.92
N THR A 15 -30.37 10.80 -2.80
CA THR A 15 -29.08 11.28 -2.32
C THR A 15 -28.32 10.08 -1.76
N SER A 16 -27.50 9.44 -2.58
CA SER A 16 -26.49 8.52 -2.07
C SER A 16 -25.48 9.34 -1.26
N LYS A 17 -25.59 9.31 0.06
CA LYS A 17 -24.49 9.77 0.92
C LYS A 17 -23.31 8.85 0.61
N ALA A 18 -22.29 9.38 -0.07
CA ALA A 18 -21.00 8.73 -0.11
C ALA A 18 -20.55 8.60 1.34
N GLN A 19 -20.50 7.39 1.85
CA GLN A 19 -19.99 7.13 3.18
C GLN A 19 -18.50 7.48 3.15
N ASP A 20 -18.14 8.59 3.80
CA ASP A 20 -16.74 9.01 3.92
C ASP A 20 -16.04 8.04 4.89
N ASN A 21 -15.61 6.92 4.34
CA ASN A 21 -14.84 5.90 5.05
C ASN A 21 -13.38 6.35 5.15
N ARG A 22 -13.13 7.57 5.63
CA ARG A 22 -11.78 7.97 6.01
C ARG A 22 -11.32 7.10 7.16
N VAL A 23 -10.54 6.12 6.84
CA VAL A 23 -9.85 5.34 7.85
C VAL A 23 -8.59 6.11 8.21
N SER A 24 -8.70 6.89 9.27
CA SER A 24 -7.59 7.67 9.79
C SER A 24 -6.48 6.77 10.33
N GLY A 25 -5.33 7.11 10.00
CA GLY A 25 -4.04 7.07 10.66
C GLY A 25 -3.48 5.77 11.24
N LEU A 26 -2.17 5.69 11.11
CA LEU A 26 -1.29 4.86 11.92
C LEU A 26 -1.15 5.53 13.29
N ASN A 27 -2.05 5.28 14.24
CA ASN A 27 -1.88 5.72 15.62
C ASN A 27 -1.85 4.52 16.58
N SER A 28 -1.29 4.70 17.76
CA SER A 28 -1.05 3.63 18.74
C SER A 28 -2.33 2.84 19.11
N ARG A 29 -3.49 3.50 19.19
CA ARG A 29 -4.77 2.87 19.57
C ARG A 29 -5.35 1.99 18.48
N GLN A 30 -5.06 2.31 17.22
CA GLN A 30 -5.67 1.66 16.05
C GLN A 30 -4.71 0.70 15.36
N PHE A 31 -3.41 0.79 15.65
CA PHE A 31 -2.39 0.03 14.94
C PHE A 31 -2.64 -1.48 15.01
N THR A 32 -2.67 -2.05 16.20
CA THR A 32 -2.87 -3.50 16.36
C THR A 32 -4.22 -3.98 15.86
N LYS A 33 -5.25 -3.13 15.91
CA LYS A 33 -6.59 -3.45 15.40
C LYS A 33 -6.62 -3.55 13.88
N TYR A 34 -6.03 -2.58 13.19
CA TYR A 34 -6.21 -2.40 11.76
C TYR A 34 -4.99 -2.80 10.92
N TRP A 35 -3.82 -2.93 11.54
CA TRP A 35 -2.60 -3.22 10.82
C TRP A 35 -1.98 -4.53 11.28
N LYS A 36 -1.32 -5.19 10.36
CA LYS A 36 -0.53 -6.39 10.58
C LYS A 36 0.88 -6.14 10.07
N VAL A 37 1.86 -6.50 10.88
CA VAL A 37 3.27 -6.43 10.51
C VAL A 37 3.71 -7.78 9.99
N GLU A 38 4.32 -7.81 8.82
CA GLU A 38 5.18 -8.90 8.34
C GLU A 38 6.59 -8.36 8.33
N SER A 39 7.51 -8.94 9.08
CA SER A 39 8.90 -8.49 9.18
C SER A 39 9.88 -9.64 9.01
N GLU A 40 10.95 -9.37 8.27
CA GLU A 40 12.07 -10.30 8.07
C GLU A 40 12.99 -10.37 9.30
N SER A 41 12.96 -9.35 10.16
CA SER A 41 13.69 -9.32 11.43
C SER A 41 12.74 -9.16 12.61
N PRO A 42 12.97 -9.82 13.74
CA PRO A 42 12.23 -9.55 14.97
C PRO A 42 12.57 -8.21 15.61
N ASP A 43 13.70 -7.57 15.23
CA ASP A 43 14.23 -6.36 15.86
C ASP A 43 13.65 -5.06 15.31
N TYR A 44 12.51 -5.13 14.64
CA TYR A 44 11.80 -3.93 14.21
C TYR A 44 11.14 -3.20 15.37
N LYS A 45 10.99 -1.89 15.23
CA LYS A 45 10.28 -1.03 16.18
C LYS A 45 9.24 -0.18 15.45
N VAL A 46 8.08 -0.02 16.05
CA VAL A 46 7.06 0.94 15.63
C VAL A 46 6.68 1.78 16.83
N THR A 47 7.01 3.05 16.77
CA THR A 47 6.73 4.04 17.82
C THR A 47 5.75 5.08 17.30
N PHE A 48 5.04 5.75 18.21
CA PHE A 48 4.01 6.70 17.85
C PHE A 48 4.16 8.00 18.63
N GLN A 49 4.08 9.12 17.91
CA GLN A 49 3.99 10.46 18.47
C GLN A 49 2.77 11.16 17.84
N GLY A 50 1.66 11.25 18.58
CA GLY A 50 0.39 11.73 18.05
C GLY A 50 -0.10 10.86 16.88
N ASP A 51 -0.24 11.45 15.71
CA ASP A 51 -0.66 10.78 14.47
C ASP A 51 0.52 10.34 13.58
N THR A 52 1.74 10.48 14.08
CA THR A 52 2.95 10.05 13.36
C THR A 52 3.42 8.70 13.88
N ALA A 53 3.66 7.76 12.96
CA ALA A 53 4.32 6.49 13.24
C ALA A 53 5.76 6.55 12.75
N GLU A 54 6.70 6.29 13.64
CA GLU A 54 8.10 6.03 13.31
C GLU A 54 8.33 4.52 13.23
N ILE A 55 8.95 4.07 12.15
CA ILE A 55 9.19 2.67 11.88
C ILE A 55 10.69 2.49 11.64
N VAL A 56 11.31 1.66 12.46
CA VAL A 56 12.72 1.28 12.33
C VAL A 56 12.79 -0.22 12.13
N SER A 57 13.42 -0.66 11.05
CA SER A 57 13.62 -2.09 10.79
C SER A 57 14.98 -2.33 10.15
N PRO A 58 15.79 -3.30 10.65
CA PRO A 58 17.08 -3.64 10.06
C PRO A 58 16.96 -4.41 8.75
N LYS A 59 15.75 -4.90 8.42
CA LYS A 59 15.44 -5.67 7.22
C LYS A 59 14.07 -5.32 6.68
N GLY A 60 13.59 -6.06 5.68
CA GLY A 60 12.28 -5.88 5.06
C GLY A 60 11.13 -5.94 6.08
N LEU A 61 10.22 -4.96 5.98
CA LEU A 61 9.02 -4.88 6.79
C LEU A 61 7.85 -4.42 5.93
N THR A 62 6.72 -5.08 6.09
CA THR A 62 5.47 -4.71 5.43
C THR A 62 4.38 -4.48 6.47
N LEU A 63 3.71 -3.35 6.36
CA LEU A 63 2.49 -3.06 7.09
C LEU A 63 1.28 -3.36 6.20
N TRP A 64 0.50 -4.34 6.57
CA TRP A 64 -0.71 -4.72 5.87
C TRP A 64 -1.95 -4.20 6.57
N ARG A 65 -2.84 -3.56 5.83
CA ARG A 65 -4.17 -3.27 6.32
C ARG A 65 -5.00 -4.54 6.39
N LYS A 66 -5.58 -4.86 7.56
CA LYS A 66 -6.35 -6.09 7.78
C LYS A 66 -7.72 -6.07 7.12
N GLU A 67 -8.32 -4.89 7.00
CA GLU A 67 -9.66 -4.75 6.46
C GLU A 67 -9.66 -4.81 4.93
N LYS A 68 -10.58 -5.59 4.38
CA LYS A 68 -10.85 -5.57 2.94
C LYS A 68 -11.62 -4.30 2.61
N MET A 69 -11.15 -3.59 1.59
CA MET A 69 -11.81 -2.40 1.06
C MET A 69 -12.45 -2.73 -0.28
N SER A 70 -13.62 -2.15 -0.53
CA SER A 70 -14.36 -2.32 -1.79
C SER A 70 -14.77 -0.97 -2.35
N GLY A 71 -15.09 -0.92 -3.65
CA GLY A 71 -15.49 0.31 -4.33
C GLY A 71 -14.31 1.18 -4.72
N LYS A 72 -14.54 2.49 -4.82
CA LYS A 72 -13.48 3.48 -5.09
C LYS A 72 -12.77 3.81 -3.79
N VAL A 73 -11.48 3.58 -3.74
CA VAL A 73 -10.62 3.88 -2.58
C VAL A 73 -9.51 4.80 -3.04
N THR A 74 -9.15 5.77 -2.24
CA THR A 74 -7.94 6.57 -2.39
C THR A 74 -7.00 6.26 -1.24
N ILE A 75 -5.75 5.94 -1.55
CA ILE A 75 -4.67 5.86 -0.57
C ILE A 75 -3.99 7.21 -0.53
N GLU A 76 -3.92 7.80 0.65
CA GLU A 76 -3.26 9.08 0.87
C GLU A 76 -2.42 8.96 2.14
N TYR A 77 -1.16 9.29 2.05
CA TYR A 77 -0.25 9.27 3.19
C TYR A 77 0.88 10.27 3.01
N ASP A 78 1.34 10.80 4.11
CA ASP A 78 2.57 11.55 4.22
C ASP A 78 3.65 10.60 4.74
N ALA A 79 4.82 10.62 4.13
CA ALA A 79 5.95 9.79 4.54
C ALA A 79 7.26 10.57 4.43
N CYS A 80 8.21 10.20 5.28
CA CYS A 80 9.56 10.71 5.26
C CYS A 80 10.53 9.56 5.47
N VAL A 81 11.52 9.42 4.59
CA VAL A 81 12.64 8.50 4.83
C VAL A 81 13.72 9.27 5.57
N VAL A 82 13.91 8.87 6.84
CA VAL A 82 14.87 9.52 7.73
C VAL A 82 16.26 8.95 7.47
N VAL A 83 17.23 9.82 7.29
CA VAL A 83 18.66 9.50 7.12
C VAL A 83 19.44 10.37 8.09
N GLU A 84 19.95 9.76 9.16
CA GLU A 84 20.69 10.44 10.25
C GLU A 84 22.17 10.09 10.23
N SER A 85 22.52 8.98 9.62
CA SER A 85 23.89 8.47 9.56
C SER A 85 24.24 7.86 8.21
N ASP A 86 25.53 7.67 7.95
CA ASP A 86 26.07 7.05 6.72
C ASP A 86 25.62 5.59 6.53
N GLY A 87 25.11 4.95 7.60
CA GLY A 87 24.57 3.59 7.54
C GLY A 87 23.10 3.51 7.14
N ASP A 88 22.40 4.64 7.13
CA ASP A 88 20.98 4.67 6.85
C ASP A 88 20.71 4.58 5.33
N ARG A 89 19.68 3.81 5.01
CA ARG A 89 19.35 3.52 3.61
C ARG A 89 18.26 4.45 3.10
N LEU A 90 18.61 5.30 2.14
CA LEU A 90 17.64 6.08 1.38
C LEU A 90 17.11 5.25 0.21
N SER A 91 16.10 4.43 0.44
CA SER A 91 15.53 3.57 -0.61
C SER A 91 14.19 2.97 -0.18
N ASP A 92 13.41 2.52 -1.17
CA ASP A 92 12.33 1.57 -1.02
C ASP A 92 11.14 2.00 -0.12
N LEU A 93 10.66 3.23 -0.29
CA LEU A 93 9.34 3.60 0.20
C LEU A 93 8.28 3.01 -0.74
N ASN A 94 7.77 1.84 -0.40
CA ASN A 94 6.94 1.04 -1.29
C ASN A 94 5.47 1.09 -0.90
N CYS A 95 4.58 0.93 -1.88
CA CYS A 95 3.15 0.80 -1.65
C CYS A 95 2.58 -0.34 -2.48
N PHE A 96 1.84 -1.25 -1.81
CA PHE A 96 1.07 -2.31 -2.45
C PHE A 96 -0.43 -2.04 -2.36
N TRP A 97 -1.19 -2.40 -3.39
CA TRP A 97 -2.65 -2.38 -3.32
C TRP A 97 -3.30 -3.46 -4.18
N MET A 98 -4.57 -3.75 -3.89
CA MET A 98 -5.34 -4.84 -4.50
C MET A 98 -4.69 -6.22 -4.29
N ALA A 99 -4.05 -6.43 -3.12
CA ALA A 99 -3.36 -7.67 -2.84
C ALA A 99 -4.33 -8.83 -2.63
N SER A 100 -4.05 -9.95 -3.30
CA SER A 100 -4.69 -11.25 -3.09
C SER A 100 -3.68 -12.36 -3.29
N ASP A 101 -3.86 -13.47 -2.60
CA ASP A 101 -3.04 -14.66 -2.78
C ASP A 101 -3.77 -15.64 -3.74
N PRO A 102 -3.26 -15.90 -4.95
CA PRO A 102 -3.94 -16.77 -5.90
C PRO A 102 -4.06 -18.23 -5.44
N GLN A 103 -3.18 -18.69 -4.55
CA GLN A 103 -3.29 -20.02 -3.94
C GLN A 103 -4.32 -20.05 -2.80
N TYR A 104 -4.62 -18.92 -2.19
CA TYR A 104 -5.57 -18.79 -1.09
C TYR A 104 -6.43 -17.53 -1.27
N PRO A 105 -7.33 -17.48 -2.28
CA PRO A 105 -8.02 -16.25 -2.69
C PRO A 105 -8.87 -15.62 -1.60
N ASP A 106 -9.35 -16.41 -0.66
CA ASP A 106 -10.17 -15.94 0.46
C ASP A 106 -9.36 -15.58 1.71
N ASN A 107 -8.05 -15.89 1.74
CA ASN A 107 -7.21 -15.72 2.91
C ASN A 107 -5.79 -15.25 2.58
N LEU A 108 -5.60 -13.95 2.44
CA LEU A 108 -4.29 -13.32 2.24
C LEU A 108 -3.26 -13.71 3.33
N TRP A 109 -3.74 -14.03 4.53
CA TRP A 109 -2.90 -14.29 5.70
C TRP A 109 -2.40 -15.73 5.78
N LYS A 110 -2.87 -16.62 4.92
CA LYS A 110 -2.53 -18.05 4.99
C LYS A 110 -1.02 -18.29 4.93
N ARG A 111 -0.30 -17.50 4.14
CA ARG A 111 1.15 -17.62 3.95
C ARG A 111 1.96 -16.46 4.57
N GLU A 112 1.39 -15.73 5.52
CA GLU A 112 2.04 -14.58 6.14
C GLU A 112 3.40 -14.92 6.79
N LYS A 113 3.47 -16.06 7.49
CA LYS A 113 4.72 -16.54 8.13
C LYS A 113 5.80 -16.90 7.11
N TRP A 114 5.40 -17.36 5.95
CA TRP A 114 6.33 -17.67 4.85
C TRP A 114 6.76 -16.37 4.14
N ARG A 115 5.86 -15.42 3.93
CA ARG A 115 6.24 -14.10 3.37
C ARG A 115 7.16 -13.35 4.30
N SER A 116 6.80 -13.30 5.58
CA SER A 116 7.64 -12.80 6.68
C SER A 116 8.35 -11.47 6.40
N GLY A 117 7.73 -10.55 5.64
CA GLY A 117 8.34 -9.27 5.27
C GLY A 117 9.44 -9.37 4.21
N ILE A 118 9.78 -10.56 3.73
CA ILE A 118 10.75 -10.76 2.64
C ILE A 118 10.13 -10.25 1.35
N PHE A 119 10.71 -9.18 0.79
CA PHE A 119 10.15 -8.49 -0.37
C PHE A 119 9.89 -9.41 -1.56
N LEU A 120 10.84 -10.29 -1.89
CA LEU A 120 10.70 -11.20 -3.04
C LEU A 120 9.51 -12.17 -2.89
N ASN A 121 9.17 -12.56 -1.66
CA ASN A 121 8.05 -13.45 -1.41
C ASN A 121 6.69 -12.79 -1.73
N CYS A 122 6.63 -11.46 -1.85
CA CYS A 122 5.45 -10.76 -2.33
C CYS A 122 5.14 -11.03 -3.80
N TYR A 123 6.07 -11.59 -4.59
CA TYR A 123 5.79 -12.02 -5.97
C TYR A 123 4.74 -13.13 -6.04
N SER A 124 4.53 -13.86 -4.94
CA SER A 124 3.44 -14.83 -4.80
C SER A 124 2.04 -14.23 -4.80
N LEU A 125 1.92 -12.91 -4.70
CA LEU A 125 0.66 -12.20 -4.63
C LEU A 125 0.28 -11.60 -5.98
N GLN A 126 -1.01 -11.52 -6.23
CA GLN A 126 -1.56 -10.65 -7.26
C GLN A 126 -1.79 -9.27 -6.64
N LEU A 127 -1.13 -8.24 -7.16
CA LEU A 127 -1.23 -6.88 -6.64
C LEU A 127 -0.67 -5.84 -7.62
N TYR A 128 -0.91 -4.59 -7.33
CA TYR A 128 -0.15 -3.48 -7.91
C TYR A 128 0.87 -2.98 -6.91
N TYR A 129 2.01 -2.54 -7.42
CA TYR A 129 3.17 -2.11 -6.67
C TYR A 129 3.70 -0.77 -7.20
N LEU A 130 3.88 0.17 -6.30
CA LEU A 130 4.68 1.36 -6.51
C LEU A 130 5.94 1.26 -5.63
N GLY A 131 7.11 1.10 -6.25
CA GLY A 131 8.39 1.14 -5.58
C GLY A 131 9.02 2.51 -5.76
N TYR A 132 8.91 3.37 -4.77
CA TYR A 132 9.46 4.71 -4.78
C TYR A 132 10.89 4.70 -4.24
N GLY A 133 11.84 5.20 -5.05
CA GLY A 133 13.24 5.19 -4.69
C GLY A 133 13.87 3.79 -4.60
N GLY A 134 13.35 2.82 -5.37
CA GLY A 134 13.92 1.47 -5.41
C GLY A 134 15.32 1.42 -6.00
N ASN A 135 15.97 0.26 -5.84
CA ASN A 135 17.31 0.01 -6.39
C ASN A 135 18.34 1.06 -5.96
N HIS A 136 18.51 1.24 -4.65
CA HIS A 136 19.38 2.27 -4.05
C HIS A 136 19.00 3.70 -4.49
N ASN A 137 17.71 4.00 -4.45
CA ASN A 137 17.16 5.29 -4.86
C ASN A 137 17.52 5.73 -6.29
N SER A 138 17.62 4.77 -7.21
CA SER A 138 17.91 5.05 -8.62
C SER A 138 16.70 4.95 -9.54
N THR A 139 15.59 4.37 -9.04
CA THR A 139 14.37 4.15 -9.83
C THR A 139 13.11 4.31 -9.00
N THR A 140 12.04 4.77 -9.65
CA THR A 140 10.68 4.64 -9.14
C THR A 140 9.89 3.84 -10.17
N ARG A 141 9.32 2.69 -9.73
CA ARG A 141 8.69 1.72 -10.62
C ARG A 141 7.27 1.43 -10.24
N PHE A 142 6.43 1.40 -11.25
CA PHE A 142 5.08 0.86 -11.15
C PHE A 142 5.05 -0.53 -11.80
N ARG A 143 4.56 -1.53 -11.07
CA ARG A 143 4.48 -2.92 -11.51
C ARG A 143 3.12 -3.52 -11.23
N ARG A 144 2.79 -4.57 -11.98
CA ARG A 144 1.71 -5.48 -11.68
C ARG A 144 2.32 -6.85 -11.37
N TYR A 145 1.97 -7.40 -10.23
CA TYR A 145 2.29 -8.76 -9.85
C TYR A 145 1.10 -9.67 -10.19
N ASP A 146 1.38 -10.81 -10.74
CA ASP A 146 0.39 -11.81 -11.19
C ASP A 146 0.36 -13.07 -10.31
N GLY A 147 1.20 -13.12 -9.27
CA GLY A 147 1.32 -14.24 -8.37
C GLY A 147 2.26 -15.34 -8.85
N ASP A 148 3.07 -15.06 -9.87
CA ASP A 148 4.10 -16.00 -10.36
C ASP A 148 5.31 -16.01 -9.42
N GLU A 149 5.46 -17.09 -8.67
CA GLU A 149 6.55 -17.28 -7.72
C GLU A 149 7.91 -17.52 -8.39
N SER A 150 7.95 -17.82 -9.69
CA SER A 150 9.20 -18.06 -10.41
C SER A 150 10.15 -16.86 -10.36
N GLY A 151 9.60 -15.64 -10.26
CA GLY A 151 10.37 -14.40 -10.09
C GLY A 151 11.16 -14.31 -8.78
N ILE A 152 10.85 -15.14 -7.77
CA ILE A 152 11.55 -15.16 -6.49
C ILE A 152 13.01 -15.62 -6.70
N THR A 153 13.20 -16.64 -7.52
CA THR A 153 14.53 -17.24 -7.79
C THR A 153 15.09 -16.88 -9.15
N ASN A 154 14.22 -16.48 -10.11
CA ASN A 154 14.63 -16.14 -11.47
C ASN A 154 14.42 -14.65 -11.76
N PRO A 155 15.49 -13.83 -11.82
CA PRO A 155 15.37 -12.40 -12.11
C PRO A 155 14.69 -12.07 -13.45
N LYS A 156 14.71 -12.99 -14.42
CA LYS A 156 14.07 -12.81 -15.73
C LYS A 156 12.55 -12.98 -15.68
N ALA A 157 12.04 -13.67 -14.67
CA ALA A 157 10.61 -13.89 -14.42
C ALA A 157 10.01 -12.90 -13.42
N ARG A 158 10.71 -11.82 -13.08
CA ARG A 158 10.17 -10.79 -12.18
C ARG A 158 8.98 -10.10 -12.79
N PRO A 159 8.03 -9.63 -11.95
CA PRO A 159 6.82 -8.94 -12.41
C PRO A 159 7.12 -7.80 -13.38
N ALA A 160 6.27 -7.66 -14.40
CA ALA A 160 6.45 -6.68 -15.45
C ALA A 160 6.47 -5.23 -14.93
N ILE A 161 7.40 -4.43 -15.46
CA ILE A 161 7.42 -2.98 -15.22
C ILE A 161 6.39 -2.35 -16.15
N LEU A 162 5.39 -1.68 -15.59
CA LEU A 162 4.38 -0.93 -16.34
C LEU A 162 4.86 0.49 -16.62
N LYS A 163 5.59 1.09 -15.66
CA LYS A 163 6.18 2.41 -15.79
C LYS A 163 7.43 2.51 -14.92
N GLU A 164 8.43 3.23 -15.40
CA GLU A 164 9.66 3.52 -14.67
C GLU A 164 10.03 4.99 -14.82
N TYR A 165 10.55 5.55 -13.74
CA TYR A 165 11.14 6.87 -13.67
C TYR A 165 12.53 6.77 -13.05
N THR A 166 13.48 7.54 -13.59
CA THR A 166 14.89 7.59 -13.15
C THR A 166 15.38 9.01 -12.90
N ASP A 167 14.52 10.00 -13.16
CA ASP A 167 14.87 11.39 -12.94
C ASP A 167 14.70 11.82 -11.46
N ALA A 168 15.45 12.83 -11.06
CA ALA A 168 15.50 13.30 -9.68
C ALA A 168 14.16 13.77 -9.11
N GLY A 169 13.18 14.12 -9.97
CA GLY A 169 11.83 14.51 -9.54
C GLY A 169 11.01 13.34 -9.02
N HIS A 170 11.41 12.11 -9.35
CA HIS A 170 10.72 10.87 -8.96
C HIS A 170 11.57 9.99 -8.04
N LEU A 171 12.58 10.54 -7.38
CA LEU A 171 13.42 9.84 -6.41
C LEU A 171 13.21 10.39 -5.00
N LEU A 172 13.56 9.60 -4.00
CA LEU A 172 13.49 9.99 -2.59
C LEU A 172 14.49 11.13 -2.31
N LYS A 173 14.11 12.02 -1.41
CA LYS A 173 15.02 13.00 -0.81
C LYS A 173 15.12 12.69 0.68
N PRO A 174 16.32 12.66 1.26
CA PRO A 174 16.49 12.34 2.69
C PRO A 174 15.82 13.42 3.54
N ASN A 175 15.17 13.02 4.61
CA ASN A 175 14.57 13.92 5.59
C ASN A 175 13.52 14.89 4.99
N HIS A 176 12.92 14.49 3.87
CA HIS A 176 11.94 15.30 3.16
C HIS A 176 10.59 14.60 3.13
N GLY A 177 9.54 15.30 3.54
CA GLY A 177 8.18 14.78 3.50
C GLY A 177 7.68 14.60 2.07
N ILE A 178 7.04 13.47 1.82
CA ILE A 178 6.42 13.10 0.55
C ILE A 178 4.94 12.92 0.79
N ILE A 179 4.11 13.57 -0.02
CA ILE A 179 2.66 13.36 -0.05
C ILE A 179 2.36 12.42 -1.21
N SER A 180 1.82 11.25 -0.91
CA SER A 180 1.37 10.29 -1.92
C SER A 180 -0.13 10.20 -1.96
N ARG A 181 -0.70 10.25 -3.16
CA ARG A 181 -2.13 10.06 -3.39
C ARG A 181 -2.37 9.11 -4.54
N LEU A 182 -2.87 7.92 -4.22
CA LEU A 182 -3.11 6.85 -5.20
C LEU A 182 -4.59 6.47 -5.23
N PRO A 183 -5.29 6.62 -6.38
CA PRO A 183 -6.65 6.11 -6.53
C PRO A 183 -6.62 4.58 -6.67
N THR A 184 -7.27 3.85 -5.75
CA THR A 184 -7.20 2.38 -5.73
C THR A 184 -8.37 1.70 -5.03
N ARG A 185 -8.39 0.36 -5.04
CA ARG A 185 -9.43 -0.47 -4.43
C ARG A 185 -9.00 -1.31 -3.22
N THR A 186 -7.71 -1.48 -2.93
CA THR A 186 -7.24 -2.27 -1.76
C THR A 186 -5.77 -1.94 -1.43
N ILE A 187 -5.40 -1.84 -0.16
CA ILE A 187 -4.13 -1.23 0.28
C ILE A 187 -3.20 -2.21 1.01
N GLY A 188 -1.90 -2.15 0.67
CA GLY A 188 -0.79 -2.50 1.53
C GLY A 188 0.28 -1.41 1.44
N LEU A 189 0.73 -0.86 2.56
CA LEU A 189 1.89 0.01 2.66
C LEU A 189 3.10 -0.83 3.03
N VAL A 190 4.16 -0.74 2.24
CA VAL A 190 5.42 -1.45 2.49
C VAL A 190 6.51 -0.43 2.75
N ILE A 191 7.18 -0.62 3.87
CA ILE A 191 8.41 0.10 4.22
C ILE A 191 9.50 -0.96 4.29
N THR A 192 10.53 -0.84 3.49
CA THR A 192 11.68 -1.76 3.48
C THR A 192 12.98 -1.01 3.68
#